data_783bdd3b9f1e53b25692f6aed736d607
#
_entry.id   783bdd3b9f1e53b25692f6aed736d607
#
_cell.length_a   1.000
_cell.length_b   1.000
_cell.length_c   1.000
_cell.angle_alpha   90.00
_cell.angle_beta   90.00
_cell.angle_gamma   90.00
#
_symmetry.space_group_name_H-M   'P 1'
#
loop_
_entity.id
_entity.type
_entity.pdbx_description
1 polymer ?
#
loop_
_entity_poly.entity_id
_entity_poly.type
_entity_poly.pdbx_seq_one_letter_code
_entity_poly.pdbx_strand_id
1 'polypeptide(L)'
;MIRTLHVIESMDLKQGGPPEVIRNLKKGLNKKRKAISVLRLNKLYFRMFLGFIIFPKAKSKLFKFLNKYDIIHTHSIWSIKVTFLVSVANSLGIKVIFSSHGYLDDWSMSHSILKKKIFYNLILKKQFLRSNIFFSNIGEYEDSKSKFSFADKFVIPNGINSLIYEKEFEKKNYKKKIVYFGRIHEKKGIEILLETIKELPKEYFQRYAFEITGPGEINYINKINKIIKDYNIEKFISMLSPKTGEDKIKYLQSSDVFLLPSYEEGDSIALKEAMSAQNAVIISEQCRLELVKKEKAGFVIETKKDSLKKALLALDNCDLKKMGINSKNIIKKYFDNDHCANRVFKIYEDIHTGSFVSKDWI
;
A
#
# COMPACT_ATOMS: atom_id res chain seq x y z
N MET A 1 11.08 4.33 27.42
CA MET A 1 10.06 4.42 26.33
C MET A 1 10.81 4.60 25.02
N ILE A 2 10.61 3.72 24.03
CA ILE A 2 11.33 3.76 22.75
C ILE A 2 10.81 4.94 21.92
N ARG A 3 11.73 5.77 21.45
CA ARG A 3 11.45 6.96 20.63
C ARG A 3 11.74 6.63 19.18
N THR A 4 10.71 6.54 18.36
CA THR A 4 10.84 6.19 16.95
C THR A 4 10.59 7.41 16.04
N LEU A 5 11.51 7.63 15.08
CA LEU A 5 11.35 8.62 14.02
C LEU A 5 10.99 7.94 12.71
N HIS A 6 9.78 8.18 12.23
CA HIS A 6 9.37 7.78 10.88
C HIS A 6 9.81 8.81 9.85
N VAL A 7 10.48 8.37 8.80
CA VAL A 7 11.02 9.22 7.74
C VAL A 7 10.36 8.89 6.41
N ILE A 8 9.77 9.90 5.77
CA ILE A 8 9.13 9.79 4.45
C ILE A 8 9.42 11.04 3.61
N GLU A 9 9.49 10.91 2.30
CA GLU A 9 9.70 12.06 1.41
C GLU A 9 8.50 13.01 1.41
N SER A 10 7.29 12.47 1.30
CA SER A 10 6.04 13.25 1.28
C SER A 10 4.91 12.51 1.96
N MET A 11 4.02 13.26 2.60
CA MET A 11 2.73 12.76 3.15
C MET A 11 1.56 13.02 2.21
N ASP A 12 1.82 13.42 0.96
CA ASP A 12 0.79 13.62 -0.05
C ASP A 12 0.20 12.26 -0.48
N LEU A 13 -1.11 12.17 -0.52
CA LEU A 13 -1.84 10.95 -0.94
C LEU A 13 -1.56 10.57 -2.41
N LYS A 14 -1.10 11.51 -3.23
CA LYS A 14 -0.63 11.23 -4.59
C LYS A 14 0.56 10.25 -4.63
N GLN A 15 1.28 10.12 -3.52
CA GLN A 15 2.40 9.17 -3.36
C GLN A 15 1.93 7.70 -3.19
N GLY A 16 0.63 7.46 -3.04
CA GLY A 16 0.06 6.11 -2.85
C GLY A 16 -0.07 5.70 -1.38
N GLY A 17 0.17 4.41 -1.06
CA GLY A 17 -0.09 3.79 0.25
C GLY A 17 0.75 4.26 1.45
N PRO A 18 2.07 4.51 1.32
CA PRO A 18 2.94 4.77 2.47
C PRO A 18 2.49 5.88 3.43
N PRO A 19 1.96 7.04 2.96
CA PRO A 19 1.39 8.05 3.86
C PRO A 19 0.25 7.53 4.74
N GLU A 20 -0.62 6.69 4.20
CA GLU A 20 -1.75 6.13 4.96
C GLU A 20 -1.28 5.06 5.96
N VAL A 21 -0.30 4.26 5.59
CA VAL A 21 0.35 3.31 6.51
C VAL A 21 0.88 4.02 7.74
N ILE A 22 1.61 5.13 7.57
CA ILE A 22 2.13 5.93 8.70
C ILE A 22 0.99 6.51 9.54
N ARG A 23 -0.09 6.99 8.92
CA ARG A 23 -1.26 7.52 9.66
C ARG A 23 -1.92 6.44 10.51
N ASN A 24 -2.14 5.26 9.93
CA ASN A 24 -2.76 4.13 10.62
C ASN A 24 -1.86 3.64 11.77
N LEU A 25 -0.58 3.44 11.53
CA LEU A 25 0.37 3.04 12.55
C LEU A 25 0.43 4.07 13.70
N LYS A 26 0.47 5.37 13.38
CA LYS A 26 0.44 6.43 14.38
C LYS A 26 -0.81 6.41 15.21
N LYS A 27 -2.00 6.19 14.61
CA LYS A 27 -3.26 6.07 15.33
C LYS A 27 -3.24 4.88 16.30
N GLY A 28 -2.81 3.70 15.84
CA GLY A 28 -2.73 2.50 16.67
C GLY A 28 -1.77 2.65 17.85
N LEU A 29 -0.59 3.23 17.63
CA LEU A 29 0.41 3.42 18.68
C LEU A 29 0.07 4.56 19.66
N ASN A 30 -0.53 5.66 19.19
CA ASN A 30 -0.94 6.77 20.06
C ASN A 30 -2.01 6.37 21.09
N LYS A 31 -2.94 5.47 20.75
CA LYS A 31 -3.90 4.91 21.70
C LYS A 31 -3.21 4.29 22.93
N LYS A 32 -1.96 3.86 22.80
CA LYS A 32 -1.16 3.20 23.84
C LYS A 32 -0.09 4.10 24.47
N ARG A 33 -0.20 5.44 24.29
CA ARG A 33 0.78 6.43 24.77
C ARG A 33 2.22 6.20 24.25
N LYS A 34 2.35 5.62 23.05
CA LYS A 34 3.64 5.34 22.39
C LYS A 34 3.86 6.41 21.31
N ALA A 35 4.77 7.34 21.56
CA ALA A 35 4.97 8.49 20.68
C ALA A 35 5.73 8.12 19.40
N ILE A 36 5.14 8.43 18.25
CA ILE A 36 5.81 8.40 16.95
C ILE A 36 6.02 9.83 16.47
N SER A 37 7.25 10.15 16.10
CA SER A 37 7.59 11.36 15.36
C SER A 37 7.65 11.09 13.87
N VAL A 38 7.20 12.03 13.04
CA VAL A 38 7.24 11.89 11.57
C VAL A 38 8.05 13.03 10.96
N LEU A 39 9.10 12.70 10.24
CA LEU A 39 9.94 13.63 9.49
C LEU A 39 9.60 13.54 8.00
N ARG A 40 9.24 14.68 7.40
CA ARG A 40 9.02 14.82 5.95
C ARG A 40 10.26 15.43 5.31
N LEU A 41 10.84 14.76 4.33
CA LEU A 41 12.05 15.22 3.63
C LEU A 41 11.68 16.11 2.43
N ASN A 42 11.15 17.29 2.70
CA ASN A 42 10.86 18.29 1.66
C ASN A 42 12.13 19.04 1.17
N LYS A 43 11.95 20.02 0.23
CA LYS A 43 13.04 20.82 -0.33
C LYS A 43 13.90 21.56 0.72
N LEU A 44 13.34 21.88 1.90
CA LEU A 44 14.04 22.59 2.96
C LEU A 44 15.18 21.74 3.56
N TYR A 45 14.94 20.42 3.71
CA TYR A 45 15.96 19.50 4.21
C TYR A 45 17.10 19.24 3.20
N PHE A 46 16.84 19.44 1.91
CA PHE A 46 17.91 19.37 0.91
C PHE A 46 18.93 20.51 1.05
N ARG A 47 18.48 21.71 1.41
CA ARG A 47 19.38 22.82 1.76
C ARG A 47 20.18 22.54 3.05
N MET A 48 19.56 21.88 4.05
CA MET A 48 20.28 21.41 5.23
C MET A 48 21.30 20.32 4.91
N PHE A 49 21.02 19.47 3.93
CA PHE A 49 21.94 18.44 3.43
C PHE A 49 23.20 19.05 2.79
N LEU A 50 23.03 20.03 1.89
CA LEU A 50 24.17 20.78 1.33
C LEU A 50 24.92 21.54 2.43
N GLY A 51 24.19 22.12 3.37
CA GLY A 51 24.79 22.79 4.55
C GLY A 51 25.56 21.82 5.47
N PHE A 52 25.13 20.54 5.55
CA PHE A 52 25.83 19.52 6.35
C PHE A 52 27.24 19.19 5.82
N ILE A 53 27.42 19.18 4.49
CA ILE A 53 28.74 18.96 3.88
C ILE A 53 29.66 20.14 4.11
N ILE A 54 29.12 21.38 4.15
CA ILE A 54 29.86 22.62 4.12
C ILE A 54 30.04 23.26 5.52
N PHE A 55 29.03 23.07 6.43
CA PHE A 55 29.01 23.79 7.73
C PHE A 55 28.99 22.87 8.96
N PRO A 56 30.01 22.89 9.83
CA PRO A 56 30.07 22.08 11.07
C PRO A 56 28.89 22.29 12.01
N LYS A 57 28.33 23.51 12.08
CA LYS A 57 27.13 23.81 12.90
C LYS A 57 25.87 23.08 12.44
N ALA A 58 25.70 22.87 11.13
CA ALA A 58 24.57 22.10 10.60
C ALA A 58 24.68 20.61 10.95
N LYS A 59 25.92 20.08 10.91
CA LYS A 59 26.25 18.72 11.36
C LYS A 59 25.86 18.49 12.82
N SER A 60 26.27 19.37 13.71
CA SER A 60 25.96 19.30 15.13
C SER A 60 24.46 19.34 15.41
N LYS A 61 23.69 20.19 14.70
CA LYS A 61 22.24 20.27 14.85
C LYS A 61 21.53 18.95 14.41
N LEU A 62 21.94 18.34 13.29
CA LEU A 62 21.40 17.09 12.82
C LEU A 62 21.70 15.95 13.80
N PHE A 63 22.91 15.86 14.31
CA PHE A 63 23.30 14.87 15.30
C PHE A 63 22.48 15.01 16.59
N LYS A 64 22.35 16.23 17.13
CA LYS A 64 21.51 16.51 18.31
C LYS A 64 20.03 16.16 18.07
N PHE A 65 19.53 16.34 16.84
CA PHE A 65 18.17 15.98 16.49
C PHE A 65 18.00 14.45 16.44
N LEU A 66 18.88 13.73 15.73
CA LEU A 66 18.78 12.28 15.57
C LEU A 66 19.02 11.53 16.89
N ASN A 67 19.93 11.97 17.75
CA ASN A 67 20.19 11.37 19.06
C ASN A 67 19.00 11.41 20.04
N LYS A 68 17.91 12.09 19.67
CA LYS A 68 16.65 12.01 20.43
C LYS A 68 15.88 10.71 20.18
N TYR A 69 16.27 9.90 19.19
CA TYR A 69 15.54 8.72 18.74
C TYR A 69 16.39 7.47 18.87
N ASP A 70 15.72 6.40 19.26
CA ASP A 70 16.33 5.08 19.44
C ASP A 70 16.25 4.26 18.15
N ILE A 71 15.21 4.54 17.32
CA ILE A 71 14.96 3.86 16.03
C ILE A 71 14.58 4.90 14.97
N ILE A 72 15.15 4.76 13.78
CA ILE A 72 14.74 5.46 12.57
C ILE A 72 14.06 4.45 11.64
N HIS A 73 12.79 4.68 11.34
CA HIS A 73 11.99 3.84 10.43
C HIS A 73 11.70 4.62 9.14
N THR A 74 12.34 4.24 8.05
CA THR A 74 12.17 4.92 6.76
C THR A 74 11.14 4.21 5.86
N HIS A 75 10.34 5.01 5.16
CA HIS A 75 9.31 4.58 4.22
C HIS A 75 9.64 4.91 2.76
N SER A 76 10.92 5.13 2.46
CA SER A 76 11.42 5.37 1.10
C SER A 76 12.78 4.70 0.96
N ILE A 77 12.98 3.95 -0.12
CA ILE A 77 14.22 3.20 -0.37
C ILE A 77 15.11 3.93 -1.39
N TRP A 78 14.56 4.24 -2.56
CA TRP A 78 15.30 4.82 -3.70
C TRP A 78 15.47 6.34 -3.60
N SER A 79 15.95 6.83 -2.44
CA SER A 79 16.06 8.25 -2.14
C SER A 79 17.43 8.61 -1.57
N ILE A 80 18.17 9.46 -2.27
CA ILE A 80 19.49 9.98 -1.81
C ILE A 80 19.35 10.70 -0.45
N LYS A 81 18.24 11.41 -0.22
CA LYS A 81 18.02 12.12 1.05
C LYS A 81 17.86 11.15 2.22
N VAL A 82 17.09 10.07 1.99
CA VAL A 82 16.87 9.02 3.00
C VAL A 82 18.18 8.28 3.26
N THR A 83 18.89 7.86 2.21
CA THR A 83 20.17 7.13 2.38
C THR A 83 21.23 7.94 3.09
N PHE A 84 21.28 9.26 2.85
CA PHE A 84 22.15 10.14 3.62
C PHE A 84 21.78 10.17 5.11
N LEU A 85 20.49 10.37 5.43
CA LEU A 85 20.03 10.39 6.82
C LEU A 85 20.31 9.06 7.51
N VAL A 86 20.11 7.95 6.81
CA VAL A 86 20.45 6.60 7.28
C VAL A 86 21.95 6.44 7.53
N SER A 87 22.79 6.97 6.65
CA SER A 87 24.27 6.95 6.87
C SER A 87 24.67 7.68 8.14
N VAL A 88 24.05 8.84 8.40
CA VAL A 88 24.28 9.60 9.65
C VAL A 88 23.77 8.82 10.86
N ALA A 89 22.56 8.24 10.78
CA ALA A 89 21.99 7.42 11.85
C ALA A 89 22.89 6.23 12.20
N ASN A 90 23.37 5.52 11.18
CA ASN A 90 24.28 4.38 11.36
C ASN A 90 25.63 4.81 12.01
N SER A 91 26.14 6.02 11.68
CA SER A 91 27.35 6.56 12.33
C SER A 91 27.14 6.91 13.80
N LEU A 92 25.90 7.14 14.21
CA LEU A 92 25.50 7.42 15.59
C LEU A 92 25.08 6.13 16.36
N GLY A 93 25.14 4.97 15.73
CA GLY A 93 24.70 3.70 16.33
C GLY A 93 23.18 3.56 16.48
N ILE A 94 22.40 4.45 15.84
CA ILE A 94 20.93 4.41 15.88
C ILE A 94 20.43 3.25 15.01
N LYS A 95 19.51 2.45 15.52
CA LYS A 95 18.89 1.34 14.78
C LYS A 95 18.05 1.85 13.62
N VAL A 96 18.17 1.22 12.46
CA VAL A 96 17.44 1.63 11.24
C VAL A 96 16.55 0.49 10.76
N ILE A 97 15.35 0.86 10.32
CA ILE A 97 14.38 -0.01 9.67
C ILE A 97 13.99 0.61 8.33
N PHE A 98 13.97 -0.19 7.26
CA PHE A 98 13.40 0.18 5.97
C PHE A 98 12.09 -0.55 5.76
N SER A 99 11.00 0.17 5.46
CA SER A 99 9.77 -0.44 4.89
C SER A 99 9.85 -0.46 3.37
N SER A 100 9.63 -1.62 2.78
CA SER A 100 9.76 -1.84 1.33
C SER A 100 8.61 -1.27 0.51
N HIS A 101 7.38 -1.38 0.99
CA HIS A 101 6.15 -0.85 0.35
C HIS A 101 6.00 -1.18 -1.15
N GLY A 102 6.48 -2.34 -1.60
CA GLY A 102 6.48 -2.72 -3.00
C GLY A 102 7.57 -2.06 -3.86
N TYR A 103 8.58 -1.45 -3.24
CA TYR A 103 9.70 -0.85 -3.98
C TYR A 103 10.78 -1.86 -4.37
N LEU A 104 10.75 -3.07 -3.82
CA LEU A 104 11.71 -4.14 -4.08
C LEU A 104 11.12 -5.30 -4.89
N ASP A 105 9.85 -5.23 -5.30
CA ASP A 105 9.19 -6.20 -6.16
C ASP A 105 9.75 -6.19 -7.60
N ASP A 106 9.47 -7.24 -8.36
CA ASP A 106 9.97 -7.44 -9.72
C ASP A 106 9.52 -6.35 -10.68
N TRP A 107 8.27 -5.93 -10.58
CA TRP A 107 7.74 -4.85 -11.44
C TRP A 107 8.43 -3.52 -11.15
N SER A 108 8.58 -3.16 -9.87
CA SER A 108 9.30 -1.94 -9.48
C SER A 108 10.76 -1.99 -9.93
N MET A 109 11.41 -3.17 -9.84
CA MET A 109 12.80 -3.34 -10.26
C MET A 109 12.99 -3.28 -11.77
N SER A 110 12.02 -3.70 -12.59
CA SER A 110 12.09 -3.63 -14.06
C SER A 110 12.20 -2.19 -14.57
N HIS A 111 11.68 -1.21 -13.82
CA HIS A 111 11.77 0.20 -14.16
C HIS A 111 13.11 0.81 -13.69
N SER A 112 13.89 1.35 -14.64
CA SER A 112 15.22 1.95 -14.37
C SER A 112 16.23 1.00 -13.71
N ILE A 113 16.25 -0.25 -14.13
CA ILE A 113 17.03 -1.35 -13.54
C ILE A 113 18.51 -1.00 -13.36
N LEU A 114 19.15 -0.40 -14.36
CA LEU A 114 20.57 -0.04 -14.29
C LEU A 114 20.85 1.00 -13.21
N LYS A 115 20.03 2.05 -13.13
CA LYS A 115 20.18 3.10 -12.11
C LYS A 115 19.99 2.54 -10.70
N LYS A 116 19.01 1.66 -10.52
CA LYS A 116 18.76 1.01 -9.23
C LYS A 116 19.85 0.03 -8.85
N LYS A 117 20.39 -0.75 -9.80
CA LYS A 117 21.54 -1.63 -9.57
C LYS A 117 22.78 -0.85 -9.11
N ILE A 118 23.11 0.24 -9.79
CA ILE A 118 24.23 1.11 -9.41
C ILE A 118 24.00 1.70 -8.02
N PHE A 119 22.83 2.27 -7.77
CA PHE A 119 22.47 2.87 -6.49
C PHE A 119 22.50 1.86 -5.33
N TYR A 120 21.99 0.64 -5.57
CA TYR A 120 22.08 -0.44 -4.60
C TYR A 120 23.52 -0.81 -4.28
N ASN A 121 24.34 -1.11 -5.27
CA ASN A 121 25.70 -1.58 -5.05
C ASN A 121 26.59 -0.51 -4.37
N LEU A 122 26.44 0.76 -4.75
CA LEU A 122 27.27 1.84 -4.20
C LEU A 122 26.80 2.31 -2.81
N ILE A 123 25.49 2.26 -2.52
CA ILE A 123 24.95 2.92 -1.33
C ILE A 123 24.12 1.95 -0.47
N LEU A 124 23.04 1.37 -1.03
CA LEU A 124 22.05 0.66 -0.23
C LEU A 124 22.55 -0.68 0.32
N LYS A 125 23.38 -1.41 -0.39
CA LYS A 125 23.89 -2.73 0.04
C LYS A 125 24.50 -2.66 1.44
N LYS A 126 25.38 -1.70 1.68
CA LYS A 126 26.02 -1.51 3.00
C LYS A 126 25.01 -1.11 4.09
N GLN A 127 23.99 -0.33 3.71
CA GLN A 127 22.94 0.08 4.65
C GLN A 127 22.00 -1.06 4.97
N PHE A 128 21.57 -1.84 3.99
CA PHE A 128 20.70 -3.01 4.18
C PHE A 128 21.35 -4.08 5.08
N LEU A 129 22.65 -4.31 4.92
CA LEU A 129 23.42 -5.23 5.80
C LEU A 129 23.53 -4.76 7.26
N ARG A 130 23.18 -3.49 7.55
CA ARG A 130 23.22 -2.89 8.90
C ARG A 130 21.84 -2.50 9.41
N SER A 131 20.78 -2.84 8.67
CA SER A 131 19.43 -2.39 8.95
C SER A 131 18.44 -3.54 8.87
N ASN A 132 17.33 -3.39 9.55
CA ASN A 132 16.20 -4.31 9.46
C ASN A 132 15.31 -3.89 8.28
N ILE A 133 14.71 -4.86 7.57
CA ILE A 133 13.80 -4.60 6.47
C ILE A 133 12.41 -5.12 6.81
N PHE A 134 11.40 -4.26 6.67
CA PHE A 134 10.00 -4.62 6.79
C PHE A 134 9.39 -4.77 5.41
N PHE A 135 8.97 -5.97 5.08
CA PHE A 135 8.17 -6.28 3.90
C PHE A 135 6.69 -6.24 4.24
N SER A 136 5.87 -5.76 3.32
CA SER A 136 4.42 -5.69 3.54
C SER A 136 3.69 -7.01 3.25
N ASN A 137 4.33 -7.91 2.50
CA ASN A 137 3.88 -9.28 2.23
C ASN A 137 5.06 -10.22 1.96
N ILE A 138 4.82 -11.52 2.10
CA ILE A 138 5.84 -12.55 1.90
C ILE A 138 6.35 -12.61 0.46
N GLY A 139 5.50 -12.34 -0.52
CA GLY A 139 5.90 -12.40 -1.92
C GLY A 139 6.93 -11.34 -2.30
N GLU A 140 6.80 -10.09 -1.82
CA GLU A 140 7.82 -9.07 -2.03
C GLU A 140 9.18 -9.50 -1.44
N TYR A 141 9.14 -10.16 -0.27
CA TYR A 141 10.35 -10.75 0.30
C TYR A 141 10.93 -11.85 -0.60
N GLU A 142 10.11 -12.79 -1.07
CA GLU A 142 10.55 -13.88 -1.93
C GLU A 142 11.16 -13.36 -3.24
N ASP A 143 10.54 -12.36 -3.89
CA ASP A 143 11.05 -11.74 -5.11
C ASP A 143 12.39 -11.01 -4.89
N SER A 144 12.61 -10.49 -3.70
CA SER A 144 13.77 -9.66 -3.38
C SER A 144 14.95 -10.43 -2.79
N LYS A 145 14.73 -11.59 -2.15
CA LYS A 145 15.76 -12.31 -1.39
C LYS A 145 16.97 -12.77 -2.22
N SER A 146 16.78 -13.03 -3.51
CA SER A 146 17.87 -13.41 -4.43
C SER A 146 18.64 -12.21 -4.99
N LYS A 147 18.05 -10.99 -4.90
CA LYS A 147 18.59 -9.77 -5.53
C LYS A 147 19.28 -8.86 -4.52
N PHE A 148 18.88 -8.94 -3.25
CA PHE A 148 19.37 -8.05 -2.20
C PHE A 148 19.86 -8.82 -0.99
N SER A 149 20.87 -8.27 -0.31
CA SER A 149 21.38 -8.80 0.95
C SER A 149 20.82 -7.96 2.10
N PHE A 150 20.24 -8.61 3.11
CA PHE A 150 19.64 -7.98 4.28
C PHE A 150 20.30 -8.50 5.56
N ALA A 151 20.35 -7.68 6.63
CA ALA A 151 20.72 -8.14 7.95
C ALA A 151 19.59 -9.00 8.54
N ASP A 152 18.46 -8.36 8.84
CA ASP A 152 17.25 -9.02 9.33
C ASP A 152 16.04 -8.55 8.55
N LYS A 153 15.01 -9.40 8.51
CA LYS A 153 13.80 -9.19 7.71
C LYS A 153 12.56 -9.58 8.50
N PHE A 154 11.51 -8.79 8.30
CA PHE A 154 10.20 -9.02 8.89
C PHE A 154 9.13 -8.82 7.83
N VAL A 155 8.14 -9.72 7.80
CA VAL A 155 6.95 -9.54 6.98
C VAL A 155 5.85 -9.01 7.88
N ILE A 156 5.42 -7.77 7.70
CA ILE A 156 4.43 -7.10 8.53
C ILE A 156 3.39 -6.44 7.63
N PRO A 157 2.17 -7.00 7.55
CA PRO A 157 1.13 -6.39 6.74
C PRO A 157 0.71 -5.04 7.32
N ASN A 158 0.31 -4.14 6.44
CA ASN A 158 -0.23 -2.85 6.84
C ASN A 158 -1.58 -3.01 7.54
N GLY A 159 -1.72 -2.45 8.72
CA GLY A 159 -2.97 -2.43 9.46
C GLY A 159 -3.97 -1.42 8.89
N ILE A 160 -5.26 -1.73 9.01
CA ILE A 160 -6.36 -0.86 8.63
C ILE A 160 -7.31 -0.59 9.82
N ASN A 161 -7.74 0.67 9.97
CA ASN A 161 -8.75 1.01 10.96
C ASN A 161 -10.14 0.63 10.44
N SER A 162 -10.55 -0.62 10.67
CA SER A 162 -11.82 -1.16 10.19
C SER A 162 -13.05 -0.52 10.86
N LEU A 163 -12.87 0.04 12.06
CA LEU A 163 -13.99 0.64 12.85
C LEU A 163 -14.66 1.82 12.15
N ILE A 164 -13.94 2.56 11.29
CA ILE A 164 -14.54 3.67 10.55
C ILE A 164 -15.57 3.23 9.51
N TYR A 165 -15.61 1.93 9.18
CA TYR A 165 -16.54 1.31 8.24
C TYR A 165 -17.66 0.51 8.94
N GLU A 166 -17.82 0.63 10.27
CA GLU A 166 -18.81 -0.16 11.02
C GLU A 166 -20.23 0.35 10.90
N LYS A 167 -20.46 1.62 10.55
CA LYS A 167 -21.81 2.14 10.34
C LYS A 167 -22.45 1.43 9.16
N GLU A 168 -23.61 0.83 9.38
CA GLU A 168 -24.42 0.27 8.30
C GLU A 168 -24.83 1.40 7.36
N PHE A 169 -24.49 1.25 6.10
CA PHE A 169 -24.93 2.13 5.05
C PHE A 169 -25.98 1.39 4.22
N GLU A 170 -27.18 1.92 4.17
CA GLU A 170 -28.26 1.32 3.39
C GLU A 170 -27.96 1.48 1.90
N LYS A 171 -27.72 0.35 1.22
CA LYS A 171 -27.43 0.33 -0.23
C LYS A 171 -28.73 0.51 -1.00
N LYS A 172 -29.01 1.76 -1.41
CA LYS A 172 -30.24 2.12 -2.18
C LYS A 172 -30.06 2.06 -3.70
N ASN A 173 -29.26 1.14 -4.21
CA ASN A 173 -28.98 1.11 -5.63
C ASN A 173 -29.83 0.06 -6.36
N TYR A 174 -30.47 0.44 -7.46
CA TYR A 174 -31.16 -0.50 -8.37
C TYR A 174 -30.17 -1.45 -9.08
N LYS A 175 -28.92 -1.00 -9.30
CA LYS A 175 -27.84 -1.81 -9.88
C LYS A 175 -26.73 -2.03 -8.86
N LYS A 176 -26.11 -3.22 -8.91
CA LYS A 176 -24.92 -3.52 -8.13
C LYS A 176 -23.74 -2.72 -8.64
N LYS A 177 -22.99 -2.09 -7.75
CA LYS A 177 -21.82 -1.28 -8.09
C LYS A 177 -20.54 -2.08 -8.00
N ILE A 178 -19.85 -2.18 -9.14
CA ILE A 178 -18.50 -2.71 -9.26
C ILE A 178 -17.55 -1.53 -9.35
N VAL A 179 -16.66 -1.38 -8.36
CA VAL A 179 -15.83 -0.18 -8.26
C VAL A 179 -14.36 -0.52 -8.31
N TYR A 180 -13.62 0.29 -9.04
CA TYR A 180 -12.18 0.45 -8.88
C TYR A 180 -11.95 1.73 -8.05
N PHE A 181 -11.23 1.58 -6.94
CA PHE A 181 -10.82 2.70 -6.11
C PHE A 181 -9.32 2.61 -5.83
N GLY A 182 -8.55 3.60 -6.26
CA GLY A 182 -7.11 3.62 -6.05
C GLY A 182 -6.39 4.55 -7.04
N ARG A 183 -5.07 4.60 -6.98
CA ARG A 183 -4.30 5.41 -7.91
C ARG A 183 -4.51 4.92 -9.36
N ILE A 184 -4.92 5.82 -10.25
CA ILE A 184 -5.06 5.55 -11.69
C ILE A 184 -3.66 5.55 -12.30
N HIS A 185 -3.15 4.34 -12.60
CA HIS A 185 -1.79 4.10 -13.07
C HIS A 185 -1.74 2.77 -13.83
N GLU A 186 -0.87 2.63 -14.82
CA GLU A 186 -0.74 1.44 -15.66
C GLU A 186 -0.54 0.14 -14.86
N LYS A 187 0.25 0.18 -13.77
CA LYS A 187 0.44 -0.94 -12.85
C LYS A 187 -0.88 -1.55 -12.33
N LYS A 188 -1.98 -0.80 -12.39
CA LYS A 188 -3.26 -1.19 -11.78
C LYS A 188 -4.19 -1.97 -12.72
N GLY A 189 -3.78 -2.17 -13.97
CA GLY A 189 -4.50 -3.01 -14.92
C GLY A 189 -5.88 -2.50 -15.34
N ILE A 190 -6.06 -1.16 -15.34
CA ILE A 190 -7.35 -0.54 -15.72
C ILE A 190 -7.68 -0.86 -17.17
N GLU A 191 -6.70 -0.94 -18.05
CA GLU A 191 -6.90 -1.32 -19.46
C GLU A 191 -7.55 -2.71 -19.59
N ILE A 192 -7.11 -3.71 -18.79
CA ILE A 192 -7.71 -5.05 -18.77
C ILE A 192 -9.21 -4.97 -18.39
N LEU A 193 -9.55 -4.11 -17.43
CA LEU A 193 -10.95 -3.88 -17.07
C LEU A 193 -11.75 -3.33 -18.23
N LEU A 194 -11.23 -2.31 -18.92
CA LEU A 194 -11.92 -1.68 -20.07
C LEU A 194 -12.09 -2.67 -21.23
N GLU A 195 -11.06 -3.45 -21.56
CA GLU A 195 -11.13 -4.52 -22.56
C GLU A 195 -12.18 -5.57 -22.19
N THR A 196 -12.29 -5.90 -20.91
CA THR A 196 -13.28 -6.84 -20.42
C THR A 196 -14.70 -6.29 -20.54
N ILE A 197 -14.92 -5.03 -20.11
CA ILE A 197 -16.24 -4.36 -20.19
C ILE A 197 -16.76 -4.35 -21.63
N LYS A 198 -15.89 -4.07 -22.61
CA LYS A 198 -16.25 -4.09 -24.04
C LYS A 198 -16.86 -5.42 -24.49
N GLU A 199 -16.46 -6.53 -23.87
CA GLU A 199 -16.89 -7.88 -24.25
C GLU A 199 -18.02 -8.46 -23.39
N LEU A 200 -18.49 -7.73 -22.38
CA LEU A 200 -19.62 -8.19 -21.55
C LEU A 200 -20.95 -8.07 -22.33
N PRO A 201 -21.90 -9.01 -22.12
CA PRO A 201 -23.23 -8.93 -22.70
C PRO A 201 -23.94 -7.65 -22.26
N LYS A 202 -24.75 -7.05 -23.15
CA LYS A 202 -25.51 -5.81 -22.84
C LYS A 202 -26.44 -5.98 -21.62
N GLU A 203 -27.01 -7.17 -21.44
CA GLU A 203 -27.89 -7.53 -20.33
C GLU A 203 -27.18 -7.47 -18.98
N TYR A 204 -25.86 -7.70 -18.94
CA TYR A 204 -25.04 -7.56 -17.74
C TYR A 204 -25.15 -6.16 -17.12
N PHE A 205 -25.19 -5.12 -17.95
CA PHE A 205 -25.26 -3.73 -17.51
C PHE A 205 -26.67 -3.29 -17.03
N GLN A 206 -27.66 -4.14 -17.15
CA GLN A 206 -28.95 -3.92 -16.48
C GLN A 206 -28.82 -4.16 -14.97
N ARG A 207 -27.93 -5.07 -14.54
CA ARG A 207 -27.71 -5.47 -13.15
C ARG A 207 -26.49 -4.82 -12.50
N TYR A 208 -25.48 -4.47 -13.28
CA TYR A 208 -24.21 -3.96 -12.79
C TYR A 208 -23.85 -2.60 -13.43
N ALA A 209 -23.20 -1.73 -12.61
CA ALA A 209 -22.60 -0.48 -13.05
C ALA A 209 -21.14 -0.44 -12.64
N PHE A 210 -20.27 0.10 -13.50
CA PHE A 210 -18.85 0.22 -13.23
C PHE A 210 -18.47 1.66 -12.91
N GLU A 211 -17.66 1.83 -11.88
CA GLU A 211 -17.13 3.14 -11.51
C GLU A 211 -15.62 3.05 -11.27
N ILE A 212 -14.86 4.02 -11.79
CA ILE A 212 -13.42 4.18 -11.53
C ILE A 212 -13.21 5.51 -10.82
N THR A 213 -12.50 5.50 -9.69
CA THR A 213 -12.14 6.73 -8.98
C THR A 213 -10.76 6.64 -8.35
N GLY A 214 -10.05 7.75 -8.35
CA GLY A 214 -8.76 7.90 -7.68
C GLY A 214 -7.87 8.96 -8.31
N PRO A 215 -6.79 9.35 -7.65
CA PRO A 215 -5.80 10.25 -8.22
C PRO A 215 -4.96 9.53 -9.29
N GLY A 216 -4.49 10.27 -10.28
CA GLY A 216 -3.61 9.78 -11.34
C GLY A 216 -2.90 10.90 -12.06
N GLU A 217 -1.94 10.56 -12.90
CA GLU A 217 -1.33 11.51 -13.82
C GLU A 217 -2.29 11.86 -14.94
N ILE A 218 -2.39 13.13 -15.28
CA ILE A 218 -3.37 13.63 -16.26
C ILE A 218 -3.24 12.93 -17.62
N ASN A 219 -2.02 12.66 -18.08
CA ASN A 219 -1.79 12.00 -19.36
C ASN A 219 -2.35 10.58 -19.37
N TYR A 220 -2.20 9.84 -18.26
CA TYR A 220 -2.72 8.48 -18.17
C TYR A 220 -4.25 8.47 -17.98
N ILE A 221 -4.82 9.41 -17.22
CA ILE A 221 -6.28 9.60 -17.13
C ILE A 221 -6.87 9.91 -18.51
N ASN A 222 -6.24 10.79 -19.29
CA ASN A 222 -6.67 11.08 -20.65
C ASN A 222 -6.60 9.87 -21.57
N LYS A 223 -5.56 9.03 -21.44
CA LYS A 223 -5.46 7.75 -22.16
C LYS A 223 -6.64 6.83 -21.82
N ILE A 224 -6.98 6.67 -20.53
CA ILE A 224 -8.11 5.84 -20.08
C ILE A 224 -9.44 6.38 -20.66
N ASN A 225 -9.68 7.69 -20.57
CA ASN A 225 -10.87 8.31 -21.14
C ASN A 225 -10.98 8.11 -22.67
N LYS A 226 -9.84 8.16 -23.36
CA LYS A 226 -9.80 7.87 -24.80
C LYS A 226 -10.20 6.42 -25.08
N ILE A 227 -9.65 5.45 -24.35
CA ILE A 227 -9.98 4.02 -24.51
C ILE A 227 -11.48 3.79 -24.27
N ILE A 228 -12.08 4.41 -23.25
CA ILE A 228 -13.51 4.32 -22.95
C ILE A 228 -14.34 4.75 -24.17
N LYS A 229 -13.97 5.88 -24.82
CA LYS A 229 -14.63 6.37 -26.03
C LYS A 229 -14.39 5.46 -27.23
N ASP A 230 -13.14 5.07 -27.49
CA ASP A 230 -12.78 4.20 -28.62
C ASP A 230 -13.49 2.84 -28.56
N TYR A 231 -13.82 2.37 -27.35
CA TYR A 231 -14.55 1.12 -27.11
C TYR A 231 -16.10 1.30 -27.09
N ASN A 232 -16.60 2.55 -27.14
CA ASN A 232 -18.02 2.90 -27.04
C ASN A 232 -18.70 2.33 -25.78
N ILE A 233 -18.00 2.41 -24.63
CA ILE A 233 -18.46 1.87 -23.34
C ILE A 233 -18.83 2.94 -22.30
N GLU A 234 -18.92 4.21 -22.68
CA GLU A 234 -19.23 5.35 -21.79
C GLU A 234 -20.56 5.17 -21.04
N LYS A 235 -21.51 4.45 -21.62
CA LYS A 235 -22.80 4.15 -20.99
C LYS A 235 -22.71 3.16 -19.84
N PHE A 236 -21.61 2.42 -19.75
CA PHE A 236 -21.45 1.28 -18.83
C PHE A 236 -20.47 1.55 -17.71
N ILE A 237 -19.61 2.58 -17.85
CA ILE A 237 -18.57 2.91 -16.90
C ILE A 237 -18.50 4.43 -16.66
N SER A 238 -18.31 4.81 -15.42
CA SER A 238 -18.16 6.20 -15.01
C SER A 238 -16.78 6.47 -14.41
N MET A 239 -16.10 7.50 -14.93
CA MET A 239 -14.90 8.05 -14.32
C MET A 239 -15.29 9.14 -13.32
N LEU A 240 -14.98 8.92 -12.03
CA LEU A 240 -15.36 9.84 -10.95
C LEU A 240 -14.14 10.60 -10.42
N SER A 241 -14.37 11.79 -9.86
CA SER A 241 -13.33 12.54 -9.14
C SER A 241 -12.80 11.77 -7.95
N PRO A 242 -11.52 11.97 -7.59
CA PRO A 242 -10.92 11.33 -6.41
C PRO A 242 -11.72 11.60 -5.13
N LYS A 243 -11.91 10.57 -4.30
CA LYS A 243 -12.64 10.66 -3.04
C LYS A 243 -11.70 10.48 -1.86
N THR A 244 -11.94 11.26 -0.80
CA THR A 244 -11.13 11.24 0.43
C THR A 244 -12.02 11.37 1.67
N GLY A 245 -11.48 11.11 2.86
CA GLY A 245 -12.19 11.28 4.12
C GLY A 245 -13.52 10.52 4.16
N GLU A 246 -14.59 11.19 4.60
CA GLU A 246 -15.93 10.60 4.71
C GLU A 246 -16.53 10.20 3.37
N ASP A 247 -16.27 10.96 2.29
CA ASP A 247 -16.79 10.63 0.96
C ASP A 247 -16.21 9.30 0.45
N LYS A 248 -14.94 9.01 0.75
CA LYS A 248 -14.34 7.70 0.47
C LYS A 248 -15.07 6.60 1.24
N ILE A 249 -15.31 6.81 2.54
CA ILE A 249 -15.97 5.81 3.38
C ILE A 249 -17.38 5.52 2.85
N LYS A 250 -18.18 6.54 2.61
CA LYS A 250 -19.55 6.42 2.07
C LYS A 250 -19.55 5.75 0.70
N TYR A 251 -18.58 6.09 -0.14
CA TYR A 251 -18.43 5.51 -1.47
C TYR A 251 -18.18 4.00 -1.41
N LEU A 252 -17.20 3.56 -0.60
CA LEU A 252 -16.89 2.14 -0.45
C LEU A 252 -18.03 1.37 0.23
N GLN A 253 -18.72 1.97 1.22
CA GLN A 253 -19.91 1.37 1.86
C GLN A 253 -21.10 1.23 0.91
N SER A 254 -21.26 2.14 -0.07
CA SER A 254 -22.31 2.07 -1.09
C SER A 254 -21.99 1.13 -2.25
N SER A 255 -20.77 0.57 -2.31
CA SER A 255 -20.31 -0.33 -3.36
C SER A 255 -20.58 -1.79 -3.00
N ASP A 256 -20.75 -2.66 -4.00
CA ASP A 256 -21.03 -4.08 -3.78
C ASP A 256 -19.80 -4.94 -4.05
N VAL A 257 -19.03 -4.60 -5.08
CA VAL A 257 -17.83 -5.34 -5.50
C VAL A 257 -16.69 -4.36 -5.70
N PHE A 258 -15.55 -4.65 -5.10
CA PHE A 258 -14.29 -3.94 -5.36
C PHE A 258 -13.42 -4.76 -6.31
N LEU A 259 -12.89 -4.11 -7.34
CA LEU A 259 -12.11 -4.75 -8.38
C LEU A 259 -10.71 -4.17 -8.44
N LEU A 260 -9.68 -5.04 -8.42
CA LEU A 260 -8.27 -4.65 -8.47
C LEU A 260 -7.45 -5.64 -9.33
N PRO A 261 -7.44 -5.50 -10.66
CA PRO A 261 -6.73 -6.39 -11.58
C PRO A 261 -5.27 -5.96 -11.77
N SER A 262 -4.58 -5.59 -10.70
CA SER A 262 -3.23 -5.05 -10.71
C SER A 262 -2.20 -6.04 -11.25
N TYR A 263 -1.20 -5.54 -11.98
CA TYR A 263 -0.02 -6.31 -12.38
C TYR A 263 0.95 -6.57 -11.23
N GLU A 264 0.89 -5.75 -10.16
CA GLU A 264 1.70 -5.92 -8.95
C GLU A 264 1.15 -5.07 -7.80
N GLU A 265 1.13 -5.63 -6.60
CA GLU A 265 0.78 -4.96 -5.35
C GLU A 265 1.77 -5.34 -4.23
N GLY A 266 2.22 -4.34 -3.49
CA GLY A 266 2.94 -4.60 -2.25
C GLY A 266 1.96 -5.08 -1.16
N ASP A 267 1.07 -4.20 -0.73
CA ASP A 267 0.00 -4.49 0.24
C ASP A 267 -1.08 -3.39 0.12
N SER A 268 -2.13 -3.67 -0.63
CA SER A 268 -3.09 -2.66 -1.04
C SER A 268 -3.98 -2.17 0.11
N ILE A 269 -3.76 -0.93 0.54
CA ILE A 269 -4.62 -0.26 1.53
C ILE A 269 -6.05 -0.10 0.98
N ALA A 270 -6.19 0.26 -0.31
CA ALA A 270 -7.51 0.45 -0.93
C ALA A 270 -8.35 -0.85 -0.93
N LEU A 271 -7.70 -1.99 -1.19
CA LEU A 271 -8.34 -3.31 -1.10
C LEU A 271 -8.83 -3.57 0.34
N LYS A 272 -7.97 -3.35 1.33
CA LYS A 272 -8.33 -3.55 2.74
C LYS A 272 -9.44 -2.60 3.21
N GLU A 273 -9.45 -1.37 2.73
CA GLU A 273 -10.53 -0.40 2.98
C GLU A 273 -11.85 -0.89 2.39
N ALA A 274 -11.86 -1.37 1.15
CA ALA A 274 -13.04 -1.93 0.50
C ALA A 274 -13.54 -3.19 1.22
N MET A 275 -12.63 -4.09 1.61
CA MET A 275 -12.98 -5.28 2.41
C MET A 275 -13.56 -4.89 3.77
N SER A 276 -13.04 -3.85 4.43
CA SER A 276 -13.59 -3.32 5.69
C SER A 276 -15.00 -2.78 5.51
N ALA A 277 -15.29 -2.20 4.35
CA ALA A 277 -16.60 -1.69 3.95
C ALA A 277 -17.57 -2.78 3.46
N GLN A 278 -17.23 -4.06 3.65
CA GLN A 278 -18.04 -5.22 3.26
C GLN A 278 -18.29 -5.31 1.74
N ASN A 279 -17.30 -5.00 0.93
CA ASN A 279 -17.35 -5.30 -0.49
C ASN A 279 -16.91 -6.76 -0.75
N ALA A 280 -17.60 -7.47 -1.62
CA ALA A 280 -17.01 -8.62 -2.29
C ALA A 280 -15.82 -8.14 -3.13
N VAL A 281 -14.82 -8.98 -3.37
CA VAL A 281 -13.62 -8.53 -4.08
C VAL A 281 -13.28 -9.41 -5.28
N ILE A 282 -12.82 -8.78 -6.37
CA ILE A 282 -12.16 -9.45 -7.49
C ILE A 282 -10.76 -8.87 -7.58
N ILE A 283 -9.74 -9.68 -7.31
CA ILE A 283 -8.35 -9.25 -7.27
C ILE A 283 -7.47 -10.15 -8.12
N SER A 284 -6.38 -9.61 -8.63
CA SER A 284 -5.36 -10.43 -9.29
C SER A 284 -4.53 -11.21 -8.26
N GLU A 285 -3.91 -12.31 -8.70
CA GLU A 285 -2.95 -13.10 -7.90
C GLU A 285 -1.80 -12.22 -7.37
N GLN A 286 -1.42 -11.18 -8.14
CA GLN A 286 -0.39 -10.22 -7.76
C GLN A 286 -0.77 -9.33 -6.56
N CYS A 287 -2.03 -9.36 -6.12
CA CYS A 287 -2.43 -8.77 -4.83
C CYS A 287 -1.99 -9.62 -3.63
N ARG A 288 -1.58 -10.87 -3.86
CA ARG A 288 -0.98 -11.79 -2.87
C ARG A 288 -1.81 -11.93 -1.59
N LEU A 289 -3.14 -12.00 -1.73
CA LEU A 289 -4.09 -12.15 -0.64
C LEU A 289 -4.97 -13.40 -0.85
N GLU A 290 -4.35 -14.59 -0.72
CA GLU A 290 -5.00 -15.89 -0.88
C GLU A 290 -6.19 -16.11 0.08
N LEU A 291 -6.22 -15.39 1.19
CA LEU A 291 -7.35 -15.40 2.14
C LEU A 291 -8.67 -15.04 1.46
N VAL A 292 -8.67 -14.27 0.38
CA VAL A 292 -9.89 -13.94 -0.39
C VAL A 292 -10.55 -15.21 -0.93
N LYS A 293 -9.77 -16.13 -1.49
CA LYS A 293 -10.26 -17.41 -2.01
C LYS A 293 -10.61 -18.37 -0.87
N LYS A 294 -9.70 -18.50 0.11
CA LYS A 294 -9.84 -19.42 1.25
C LYS A 294 -11.10 -19.13 2.07
N GLU A 295 -11.36 -17.88 2.38
CA GLU A 295 -12.49 -17.43 3.21
C GLU A 295 -13.73 -17.06 2.37
N LYS A 296 -13.72 -17.35 1.05
CA LYS A 296 -14.85 -17.09 0.13
C LYS A 296 -15.30 -15.61 0.16
N ALA A 297 -14.35 -14.67 0.17
CA ALA A 297 -14.61 -13.23 0.15
C ALA A 297 -14.73 -12.66 -1.27
N GLY A 298 -14.33 -13.45 -2.28
CA GLY A 298 -14.32 -13.02 -3.66
C GLY A 298 -13.55 -13.97 -4.59
N PHE A 299 -13.04 -13.38 -5.67
CA PHE A 299 -12.28 -14.11 -6.68
C PHE A 299 -10.83 -13.62 -6.73
N VAL A 300 -9.89 -14.56 -6.84
CA VAL A 300 -8.49 -14.32 -7.19
C VAL A 300 -8.29 -14.79 -8.61
N ILE A 301 -7.84 -13.90 -9.50
CA ILE A 301 -7.78 -14.10 -10.94
C ILE A 301 -6.36 -13.90 -11.48
N GLU A 302 -6.04 -14.55 -12.60
CA GLU A 302 -4.90 -14.13 -13.40
C GLU A 302 -5.13 -12.71 -13.94
N THR A 303 -4.07 -11.91 -14.10
CA THR A 303 -4.15 -10.55 -14.67
C THR A 303 -4.35 -10.63 -16.18
N LYS A 304 -5.47 -11.22 -16.60
CA LYS A 304 -5.88 -11.44 -18.00
C LYS A 304 -7.37 -11.14 -18.17
N LYS A 305 -7.72 -10.63 -19.34
CA LYS A 305 -9.08 -10.27 -19.72
C LYS A 305 -10.07 -11.43 -19.51
N ASP A 306 -9.74 -12.63 -20.00
CA ASP A 306 -10.65 -13.78 -19.94
C ASP A 306 -10.89 -14.26 -18.50
N SER A 307 -9.88 -14.22 -17.64
CA SER A 307 -10.02 -14.54 -16.22
C SER A 307 -10.93 -13.53 -15.51
N LEU A 308 -10.76 -12.23 -15.81
CA LEU A 308 -11.61 -11.19 -15.25
C LEU A 308 -13.05 -11.32 -15.75
N LYS A 309 -13.24 -11.59 -17.04
CA LYS A 309 -14.57 -11.79 -17.65
C LYS A 309 -15.31 -12.97 -16.99
N LYS A 310 -14.63 -14.09 -16.79
CA LYS A 310 -15.20 -15.24 -16.07
C LYS A 310 -15.64 -14.90 -14.64
N ALA A 311 -14.79 -14.18 -13.91
CA ALA A 311 -15.11 -13.76 -12.53
C ALA A 311 -16.30 -12.80 -12.48
N LEU A 312 -16.37 -11.83 -13.40
CA LEU A 312 -17.49 -10.90 -13.48
C LEU A 312 -18.82 -11.62 -13.79
N LEU A 313 -18.84 -12.52 -14.78
CA LEU A 313 -20.04 -13.28 -15.12
C LEU A 313 -20.47 -14.24 -13.98
N ALA A 314 -19.52 -14.76 -13.20
CA ALA A 314 -19.82 -15.61 -12.05
C ALA A 314 -20.52 -14.87 -10.89
N LEU A 315 -20.47 -13.52 -10.83
CA LEU A 315 -21.12 -12.73 -9.79
C LEU A 315 -22.64 -12.93 -9.74
N ASP A 316 -23.26 -13.27 -10.87
CA ASP A 316 -24.71 -13.52 -10.96
C ASP A 316 -25.17 -14.69 -10.08
N ASN A 317 -24.27 -15.64 -9.81
CA ASN A 317 -24.53 -16.82 -9.00
C ASN A 317 -23.96 -16.71 -7.57
N CYS A 318 -23.55 -15.50 -7.14
CA CYS A 318 -22.88 -15.28 -5.86
C CYS A 318 -23.75 -14.50 -4.88
N ASP A 319 -23.68 -14.86 -3.61
CA ASP A 319 -24.17 -14.04 -2.51
C ASP A 319 -23.12 -12.95 -2.16
N LEU A 320 -23.23 -11.79 -2.82
CA LEU A 320 -22.31 -10.67 -2.62
C LEU A 320 -22.31 -10.16 -1.18
N LYS A 321 -23.44 -10.22 -0.47
CA LYS A 321 -23.54 -9.83 0.93
C LYS A 321 -22.69 -10.72 1.83
N LYS A 322 -22.80 -12.05 1.64
CA LYS A 322 -21.99 -13.03 2.38
C LYS A 322 -20.49 -12.87 2.06
N MET A 323 -20.13 -12.68 0.78
CA MET A 323 -18.75 -12.43 0.38
C MET A 323 -18.19 -11.16 1.05
N GLY A 324 -19.01 -10.09 1.11
CA GLY A 324 -18.62 -8.84 1.79
C GLY A 324 -18.43 -9.01 3.31
N ILE A 325 -19.28 -9.79 3.97
CA ILE A 325 -19.11 -10.14 5.40
C ILE A 325 -17.81 -10.90 5.60
N ASN A 326 -17.50 -11.86 4.73
CA ASN A 326 -16.24 -12.61 4.77
C ASN A 326 -15.03 -11.67 4.58
N SER A 327 -15.11 -10.72 3.64
CA SER A 327 -14.10 -9.68 3.46
C SER A 327 -13.80 -8.93 4.76
N LYS A 328 -14.83 -8.43 5.44
CA LYS A 328 -14.69 -7.72 6.72
C LYS A 328 -14.09 -8.60 7.82
N ASN A 329 -14.47 -9.88 7.87
CA ASN A 329 -13.95 -10.83 8.85
C ASN A 329 -12.45 -11.08 8.67
N ILE A 330 -11.98 -11.17 7.41
CA ILE A 330 -10.54 -11.25 7.09
C ILE A 330 -9.81 -10.02 7.66
N ILE A 331 -10.34 -8.82 7.44
CA ILE A 331 -9.71 -7.60 7.93
C ILE A 331 -9.66 -7.58 9.45
N LYS A 332 -10.77 -7.85 10.13
CA LYS A 332 -10.82 -7.87 11.60
C LYS A 332 -9.84 -8.87 12.20
N LYS A 333 -9.72 -10.04 11.59
CA LYS A 333 -8.88 -11.13 12.13
C LYS A 333 -7.38 -10.91 11.88
N TYR A 334 -7.01 -10.45 10.67
CA TYR A 334 -5.60 -10.47 10.24
C TYR A 334 -4.98 -9.09 10.07
N PHE A 335 -5.79 -8.05 9.79
CA PHE A 335 -5.31 -6.73 9.38
C PHE A 335 -5.84 -5.60 10.25
N ASP A 336 -6.40 -5.91 11.44
CA ASP A 336 -6.80 -4.87 12.37
C ASP A 336 -5.62 -3.97 12.76
N ASN A 337 -5.85 -2.67 12.76
CA ASN A 337 -4.79 -1.70 12.95
C ASN A 337 -4.13 -1.77 14.34
N ASP A 338 -4.91 -2.02 15.38
CA ASP A 338 -4.37 -2.07 16.74
C ASP A 338 -3.51 -3.34 16.93
N HIS A 339 -3.91 -4.44 16.27
CA HIS A 339 -3.13 -5.68 16.23
C HIS A 339 -1.81 -5.49 15.48
N CYS A 340 -1.85 -4.97 14.24
CA CYS A 340 -0.66 -4.72 13.43
C CYS A 340 0.30 -3.73 14.11
N ALA A 341 -0.22 -2.64 14.68
CA ALA A 341 0.58 -1.66 15.40
C ALA A 341 1.29 -2.25 16.63
N ASN A 342 0.61 -3.13 17.39
CA ASN A 342 1.23 -3.84 18.51
C ASN A 342 2.41 -4.69 18.08
N ARG A 343 2.25 -5.40 16.98
CA ARG A 343 3.31 -6.24 16.44
C ARG A 343 4.50 -5.42 15.99
N VAL A 344 4.27 -4.33 15.24
CA VAL A 344 5.34 -3.38 14.87
C VAL A 344 6.08 -2.89 16.11
N PHE A 345 5.32 -2.53 17.16
CA PHE A 345 5.94 -2.03 18.37
C PHE A 345 6.76 -3.10 19.12
N LYS A 346 6.26 -4.33 19.21
CA LYS A 346 7.02 -5.43 19.80
C LYS A 346 8.34 -5.64 19.06
N ILE A 347 8.34 -5.58 17.73
CA ILE A 347 9.57 -5.68 16.95
C ILE A 347 10.51 -4.49 17.22
N TYR A 348 9.97 -3.27 17.44
CA TYR A 348 10.82 -2.15 17.87
C TYR A 348 11.47 -2.42 19.23
N GLU A 349 10.74 -3.02 20.19
CA GLU A 349 11.30 -3.41 21.49
C GLU A 349 12.42 -4.43 21.30
N ASP A 350 12.19 -5.46 20.51
CA ASP A 350 13.16 -6.53 20.28
C ASP A 350 14.42 -6.01 19.55
N ILE A 351 14.27 -5.16 18.53
CA ILE A 351 15.40 -4.51 17.83
C ILE A 351 16.19 -3.59 18.79
N HIS A 352 15.49 -2.86 19.67
CA HIS A 352 16.13 -1.94 20.62
C HIS A 352 16.93 -2.69 21.68
N THR A 353 16.38 -3.76 22.21
CA THR A 353 17.02 -4.59 23.25
C THR A 353 18.05 -5.58 22.69
N GLY A 354 18.05 -5.82 21.39
CA GLY A 354 18.87 -6.88 20.77
C GLY A 354 18.34 -8.28 21.04
N SER A 355 17.09 -8.42 21.48
CA SER A 355 16.44 -9.71 21.74
C SER A 355 16.15 -10.43 20.42
N PHE A 356 16.08 -11.78 20.47
CA PHE A 356 15.72 -12.58 19.31
C PHE A 356 14.24 -12.37 18.97
N VAL A 357 13.96 -12.00 17.72
CA VAL A 357 12.59 -11.85 17.22
C VAL A 357 12.17 -13.12 16.53
N SER A 358 11.05 -13.71 16.94
CA SER A 358 10.41 -14.82 16.25
C SER A 358 10.04 -14.37 14.82
N LYS A 359 10.48 -15.14 13.81
CA LYS A 359 10.31 -14.82 12.38
C LYS A 359 8.97 -15.29 11.80
N ASP A 360 8.14 -15.94 12.61
CA ASP A 360 6.91 -16.57 12.13
C ASP A 360 5.77 -15.57 11.97
N TRP A 361 5.32 -15.43 10.72
CA TRP A 361 4.21 -14.58 10.32
C TRP A 361 3.33 -15.24 9.28
N ILE A 362 2.05 -15.48 9.66
CA ILE A 362 0.90 -16.05 8.95
C ILE A 362 1.12 -17.46 8.42
#